data_bc85eb611c10e77e4c962d38c9656d74
#
_entry.id   bc85eb611c10e77e4c962d38c9656d74
#
_cell.length_a   1.000
_cell.length_b   1.000
_cell.length_c   1.000
_cell.angle_alpha   90.00
_cell.angle_beta   90.00
_cell.angle_gamma   90.00
#
_symmetry.space_group_name_H-M   'P 1'
#
loop_
_entity.id
_entity.type
_entity.pdbx_description
1 polymer ?
#
loop_
_entity_poly.entity_id
_entity_poly.type
_entity_poly.pdbx_seq_one_letter_code
_entity_poly.pdbx_strand_id
1 'polypeptide(L)'
;MSETFAERMVDIYTGSMLTNMLDIGYRTGLLEAAARGPATSAELAARAGLDERYVREWLGSMATGGIFTYETEGKIYTLPEDRVAVLTGDRAANVTPVSGI
;
A
#
# COMPACT_ATOMS: atom_id res chain seq x y z
N MET A 1 -2.29 -6.58 -29.51
CA MET A 1 -1.48 -5.43 -29.58
C MET A 1 -0.33 -5.48 -28.61
N SER A 2 0.84 -5.29 -29.08
CA SER A 2 1.97 -5.41 -28.18
C SER A 2 2.27 -4.08 -27.52
N GLU A 3 2.73 -4.14 -26.32
CA GLU A 3 3.11 -2.94 -25.60
C GLU A 3 4.47 -2.49 -26.07
N THR A 4 4.73 -1.22 -26.00
CA THR A 4 6.02 -0.66 -26.38
C THR A 4 7.02 -0.95 -25.28
N PHE A 5 8.30 -0.84 -25.62
CA PHE A 5 9.34 -1.00 -24.62
C PHE A 5 9.23 0.04 -23.52
N ALA A 6 8.85 1.27 -23.90
CA ALA A 6 8.68 2.34 -22.92
C ALA A 6 7.58 1.99 -21.92
N GLU A 7 6.46 1.46 -22.41
CA GLU A 7 5.36 1.05 -21.55
C GLU A 7 5.81 -0.06 -20.61
N ARG A 8 6.59 -1.00 -21.15
CA ARG A 8 7.09 -2.09 -20.33
C ARG A 8 8.02 -1.59 -19.23
N MET A 9 8.87 -0.60 -19.55
CA MET A 9 9.77 -0.06 -18.55
C MET A 9 9.01 0.67 -17.45
N VAL A 10 7.94 1.39 -17.83
CA VAL A 10 7.11 2.04 -16.83
C VAL A 10 6.51 1.01 -15.88
N ASP A 11 6.02 -0.10 -16.40
CA ASP A 11 5.46 -1.16 -15.58
C ASP A 11 6.49 -1.73 -14.62
N ILE A 12 7.71 -1.93 -15.12
CA ILE A 12 8.78 -2.48 -14.29
C ILE A 12 9.13 -1.53 -13.16
N TYR A 13 9.29 -0.24 -13.48
CA TYR A 13 9.62 0.75 -12.46
C TYR A 13 8.50 0.89 -11.43
N THR A 14 7.26 0.91 -11.89
CA THR A 14 6.12 1.01 -11.01
C THR A 14 6.05 -0.20 -10.08
N GLY A 15 6.26 -1.38 -10.62
CA GLY A 15 6.26 -2.59 -9.81
C GLY A 15 7.35 -2.57 -8.76
N SER A 16 8.54 -2.10 -9.13
CA SER A 16 9.64 -2.00 -8.17
C SER A 16 9.32 -1.01 -7.07
N MET A 17 8.76 0.14 -7.43
CA MET A 17 8.38 1.14 -6.44
C MET A 17 7.35 0.57 -5.48
N LEU A 18 6.34 -0.11 -6.01
CA LEU A 18 5.29 -0.66 -5.18
C LEU A 18 5.81 -1.75 -4.26
N THR A 19 6.77 -2.53 -4.72
CA THR A 19 7.39 -3.54 -3.88
C THR A 19 8.04 -2.87 -2.67
N ASN A 20 8.76 -1.78 -2.89
CA ASN A 20 9.38 -1.05 -1.79
C ASN A 20 8.33 -0.46 -0.86
N MET A 21 7.24 0.06 -1.42
CA MET A 21 6.18 0.65 -0.60
C MET A 21 5.50 -0.41 0.26
N LEU A 22 5.31 -1.60 -0.29
CA LEU A 22 4.73 -2.68 0.49
C LEU A 22 5.66 -3.09 1.63
N ASP A 23 6.96 -3.15 1.35
CA ASP A 23 7.92 -3.47 2.38
C ASP A 23 7.88 -2.44 3.51
N ILE A 24 7.81 -1.17 3.16
CA ILE A 24 7.66 -0.11 4.16
C ILE A 24 6.38 -0.32 4.96
N GLY A 25 5.30 -0.67 4.27
CA GLY A 25 4.02 -0.90 4.93
C GLY A 25 4.06 -2.01 5.94
N TYR A 26 4.80 -3.08 5.64
CA TYR A 26 4.95 -4.18 6.59
C TYR A 26 5.81 -3.78 7.77
N ARG A 27 6.94 -3.13 7.50
CA ARG A 27 7.87 -2.80 8.57
C ARG A 27 7.33 -1.76 9.53
N THR A 28 6.53 -0.85 9.05
CA THR A 28 6.03 0.25 9.86
C THR A 28 4.71 -0.06 10.52
N GLY A 29 4.07 -1.16 10.12
CA GLY A 29 2.73 -1.49 10.62
C GLY A 29 1.62 -0.76 9.89
N LEU A 30 1.95 -0.05 8.81
CA LEU A 30 0.92 0.71 8.08
C LEU A 30 -0.11 -0.19 7.41
N LEU A 31 0.33 -1.32 6.87
CA LEU A 31 -0.62 -2.24 6.23
C LEU A 31 -1.59 -2.82 7.24
N GLU A 32 -1.10 -3.20 8.41
CA GLU A 32 -1.95 -3.71 9.46
C GLU A 32 -2.92 -2.64 9.95
N ALA A 33 -2.42 -1.43 10.11
CA ALA A 33 -3.27 -0.34 10.57
C ALA A 33 -4.35 -0.04 9.54
N ALA A 34 -4.00 -0.06 8.26
CA ALA A 34 -4.97 0.19 7.20
C ALA A 34 -6.00 -0.93 7.10
N ALA A 35 -5.61 -2.14 7.45
CA ALA A 35 -6.53 -3.27 7.40
C ALA A 35 -7.68 -3.14 8.40
N ARG A 36 -7.54 -2.26 9.37
CA ARG A 36 -8.59 -2.06 10.37
C ARG A 36 -9.77 -1.28 9.84
N GLY A 37 -9.63 -0.66 8.68
CA GLY A 37 -10.74 0.05 8.07
C GLY A 37 -10.31 1.32 7.38
N PRO A 38 -11.22 1.93 6.61
CA PRO A 38 -10.93 3.16 5.89
C PRO A 38 -10.45 4.26 6.82
N ALA A 39 -9.62 5.14 6.30
CA ALA A 39 -9.04 6.19 7.12
C ALA A 39 -8.51 7.33 6.26
N THR A 40 -8.52 8.53 6.84
CA THR A 40 -7.76 9.64 6.27
C THR A 40 -6.29 9.41 6.61
N SER A 41 -5.41 10.17 5.96
CA SER A 41 -3.99 10.03 6.25
C SER A 41 -3.69 10.35 7.71
N ALA A 42 -4.40 11.32 8.29
CA ALA A 42 -4.19 11.67 9.68
C ALA A 42 -4.63 10.55 10.62
N GLU A 43 -5.76 9.93 10.29
CA GLU A 43 -6.26 8.82 11.10
C GLU A 43 -5.32 7.62 11.02
N LEU A 44 -4.83 7.33 9.83
CA LEU A 44 -3.93 6.21 9.67
C LEU A 44 -2.61 6.46 10.38
N ALA A 45 -2.11 7.69 10.27
CA ALA A 45 -0.88 8.05 10.97
C ALA A 45 -1.03 7.85 12.46
N ALA A 46 -2.19 8.23 13.01
CA ALA A 46 -2.43 8.05 14.44
C ALA A 46 -2.48 6.58 14.81
N ARG A 47 -3.11 5.76 13.98
CA ARG A 47 -3.18 4.32 14.24
C ARG A 47 -1.80 3.68 14.27
N ALA A 48 -0.93 4.12 13.38
CA ALA A 48 0.38 3.51 13.25
C ALA A 48 1.45 4.20 14.10
N GLY A 49 1.11 5.35 14.69
CA GLY A 49 2.08 6.09 15.48
C GLY A 49 3.17 6.73 14.65
N LEU A 50 2.82 7.19 13.45
CA LEU A 50 3.78 7.74 12.51
C LEU A 50 3.42 9.17 12.14
N ASP A 51 4.36 9.85 11.49
CA ASP A 51 4.17 11.22 11.03
C ASP A 51 3.16 11.24 9.88
N GLU A 52 2.20 12.16 9.95
CA GLU A 52 1.13 12.22 8.96
C GLU A 52 1.66 12.48 7.55
N ARG A 53 2.64 13.36 7.41
CA ARG A 53 3.17 13.66 6.09
C ARG A 53 3.79 12.43 5.44
N TYR A 54 4.53 11.68 6.22
CA TYR A 54 5.13 10.44 5.75
C TYR A 54 4.06 9.45 5.31
N VAL A 55 3.01 9.31 6.13
CA VAL A 55 1.93 8.39 5.82
C VAL A 55 1.16 8.85 4.59
N ARG A 56 0.94 10.16 4.47
CA ARG A 56 0.23 10.70 3.32
C ARG A 56 0.97 10.43 2.02
N GLU A 57 2.28 10.57 2.04
CA GLU A 57 3.08 10.29 0.84
C GLU A 57 3.05 8.80 0.50
N TRP A 58 3.11 7.95 1.50
CA TRP A 58 3.02 6.51 1.29
C TRP A 58 1.66 6.14 0.70
N LEU A 59 0.59 6.69 1.26
CA LEU A 59 -0.76 6.42 0.77
C LEU A 59 -0.94 6.91 -0.66
N GLY A 60 -0.36 8.05 -1.00
CA GLY A 60 -0.42 8.55 -2.36
C GLY A 60 0.18 7.57 -3.35
N SER A 61 1.32 6.99 -3.00
CA SER A 61 1.96 5.99 -3.86
C SER A 61 1.10 4.73 -3.96
N MET A 62 0.53 4.30 -2.85
CA MET A 62 -0.27 3.09 -2.85
C MET A 62 -1.57 3.27 -3.64
N ALA A 63 -2.17 4.45 -3.56
CA ALA A 63 -3.38 4.73 -4.31
C ALA A 63 -3.07 4.86 -5.80
N THR A 64 -2.00 5.55 -6.14
CA THR A 64 -1.59 5.71 -7.53
C THR A 64 -1.27 4.35 -8.14
N GLY A 65 -0.67 3.47 -7.36
CA GLY A 65 -0.32 2.14 -7.84
C GLY A 65 -1.48 1.16 -7.85
N GLY A 66 -2.65 1.59 -7.41
CA GLY A 66 -3.83 0.74 -7.47
C GLY A 66 -3.97 -0.24 -6.32
N ILE A 67 -3.15 -0.12 -5.28
CA ILE A 67 -3.26 -1.02 -4.12
C ILE A 67 -4.36 -0.55 -3.18
N PHE A 68 -4.45 0.76 -2.97
CA PHE A 68 -5.50 1.36 -2.17
C PHE A 68 -6.47 2.11 -3.07
N THR A 69 -7.71 2.27 -2.62
CA THR A 69 -8.63 3.18 -3.27
C THR A 69 -8.67 4.48 -2.49
N TYR A 70 -9.03 5.55 -3.17
CA TYR A 70 -9.06 6.87 -2.55
C TYR A 70 -10.35 7.58 -2.92
N GLU A 71 -11.03 8.08 -1.90
CA GLU A 71 -12.25 8.85 -2.09
C GLU A 71 -11.94 10.31 -1.84
N THR A 72 -12.09 11.15 -2.87
CA THR A 72 -11.69 12.54 -2.77
C THR A 72 -12.53 13.35 -1.80
N GLU A 73 -13.82 13.03 -1.73
CA GLU A 73 -14.72 13.80 -0.91
C GLU A 73 -14.33 13.82 0.55
N GLY A 74 -14.06 12.68 1.12
CA GLY A 74 -13.66 12.61 2.51
C GLY A 74 -12.17 12.46 2.70
N LYS A 75 -11.42 12.41 1.60
CA LYS A 75 -9.99 12.15 1.63
C LYS A 75 -9.70 10.84 2.35
N ILE A 76 -10.49 9.83 2.02
CA ILE A 76 -10.43 8.55 2.71
C ILE A 76 -9.72 7.53 1.83
N TYR A 77 -8.77 6.84 2.41
CA TYR A 77 -8.05 5.76 1.75
C TYR A 77 -8.56 4.44 2.30
N THR A 78 -8.76 3.49 1.41
CA THR A 78 -9.26 2.17 1.79
C THR A 78 -8.40 1.09 1.18
N LEU A 79 -8.02 0.12 1.99
CA LEU A 79 -7.43 -1.10 1.49
C LEU A 79 -8.57 -2.09 1.33
N PRO A 80 -8.96 -2.42 0.09
CA PRO A 80 -10.13 -3.28 -0.12
C PRO A 80 -9.98 -4.62 0.60
N GLU A 81 -11.09 -5.14 1.04
CA GLU A 81 -11.11 -6.30 1.90
C GLU A 81 -10.44 -7.53 1.28
N ASP A 82 -10.64 -7.74 -0.01
CA ASP A 82 -10.01 -8.87 -0.67
C ASP A 82 -8.49 -8.72 -0.69
N ARG A 83 -7.99 -7.48 -0.70
CA ARG A 83 -6.57 -7.24 -0.67
C ARG A 83 -6.01 -7.36 0.73
N VAL A 84 -6.83 -7.01 1.74
CA VAL A 84 -6.43 -7.20 3.12
C VAL A 84 -6.09 -8.67 3.37
N ALA A 85 -6.94 -9.56 2.89
CA ALA A 85 -6.71 -10.98 3.12
C ALA A 85 -5.42 -11.47 2.48
N VAL A 86 -5.03 -10.88 1.37
CA VAL A 86 -3.80 -11.27 0.68
C VAL A 86 -2.56 -10.67 1.34
N LEU A 87 -2.66 -9.41 1.75
CA LEU A 87 -1.48 -8.67 2.22
C LEU A 87 -1.24 -8.79 3.72
N THR A 88 -2.27 -9.11 4.48
CA THR A 88 -2.14 -9.27 5.93
C THR A 88 -2.71 -10.62 6.30
N GLY A 89 -2.60 -11.02 7.51
CA GLY A 89 -3.12 -12.30 7.94
C GLY A 89 -2.23 -13.46 7.55
N ASP A 90 -2.76 -14.65 7.59
CA ASP A 90 -1.97 -15.86 7.36
C ASP A 90 -1.39 -15.92 5.98
N ARG A 91 -2.13 -15.44 5.00
CA ARG A 91 -1.64 -15.47 3.64
C ARG A 91 -0.43 -14.58 3.46
N ALA A 92 -0.40 -13.46 4.16
CA ALA A 92 0.72 -12.55 4.06
C ALA A 92 2.00 -13.22 4.50
N ALA A 93 1.91 -14.08 5.48
CA ALA A 93 3.08 -14.78 5.97
C ALA A 93 3.68 -15.67 4.90
N ASN A 94 2.85 -16.16 3.99
CA ASN A 94 3.32 -17.02 2.92
C ASN A 94 3.77 -16.25 1.69
N VAL A 95 3.22 -15.07 1.52
CA VAL A 95 3.50 -14.28 0.33
C VAL A 95 4.66 -13.35 0.52
N THR A 96 4.77 -12.87 1.71
CA THR A 96 5.77 -11.91 2.04
C THR A 96 7.02 -12.58 2.26
N PRO A 97 7.72 -12.72 1.62
CA PRO A 97 8.79 -13.44 1.80
C PRO A 97 9.66 -13.48 2.49
N VAL A 98 9.47 -13.68 2.57
CA VAL A 98 10.32 -13.86 2.57
C VAL A 98 11.27 -13.07 2.90
N SER A 99 11.15 -12.02 2.63
CA SER A 99 12.05 -11.09 3.05
C SER A 99 12.19 -11.17 4.51
N GLY A 100 11.26 -11.64 5.14
CA GLY A 100 11.35 -11.71 6.54
C GLY A 100 12.30 -12.76 7.01
N ILE A 101 12.78 -13.50 6.12
CA ILE A 101 13.62 -14.54 6.54
C ILE A 101 15.04 -14.17 6.80
#